data_2d9296b1a67e4792d55b584861498163
#
_entry.id   2d9296b1a67e4792d55b584861498163
#
_cell.length_a   1.000
_cell.length_b   1.000
_cell.length_c   1.000
_cell.angle_alpha   90.00
_cell.angle_beta   90.00
_cell.angle_gamma   90.00
#
_symmetry.space_group_name_H-M   'P 1'
#
loop_
_entity.id
_entity.type
_entity.pdbx_description
1 polymer ?
#
loop_
_entity_poly.entity_id
_entity_poly.type
_entity_poly.pdbx_seq_one_letter_code
_entity_poly.pdbx_strand_id
1 'polypeptide(L)'
;MCIRDSAVHSLFGLLLWQSKQLVRGELWMALATVGHQVEEQMLVMLQWHTAASHQDATDTWYGGRHIAQWLDPRLSAALPKTWSGYDVDGAWEALVATLDLFSVAARQVADTGRFHYPADDERQLREWLSERQPERTEPRRSDTP
;
A
#
# COMPACT_ATOMS: atom_id res chain seq x y z
N MET A 1 13.32 2.24 19.21
CA MET A 1 12.37 2.32 18.10
C MET A 1 11.43 1.13 18.17
N CYS A 2 10.12 1.37 18.14
CA CYS A 2 9.13 0.29 18.17
C CYS A 2 9.14 -0.48 16.84
N ILE A 3 8.91 -1.78 16.86
CA ILE A 3 8.83 -2.62 15.63
C ILE A 3 7.78 -2.07 14.66
N ARG A 4 6.68 -1.52 15.16
CA ARG A 4 5.61 -0.92 14.36
C ARG A 4 6.04 0.38 13.67
N ASP A 5 6.84 1.21 14.34
CA ASP A 5 7.44 2.41 13.73
C ASP A 5 8.36 2.02 12.56
N SER A 6 9.20 1.02 12.77
CA SER A 6 10.06 0.46 11.73
C SER A 6 9.28 -0.06 10.53
N ALA A 7 8.14 -0.71 10.76
CA ALA A 7 7.30 -1.24 9.68
C ALA A 7 6.71 -0.13 8.82
N VAL A 8 6.27 0.97 9.42
CA VAL A 8 5.74 2.13 8.67
C VAL A 8 6.85 2.76 7.81
N HIS A 9 8.01 3.03 8.38
CA HIS A 9 9.15 3.57 7.65
C HIS A 9 9.63 2.61 6.54
N SER A 10 9.63 1.32 6.82
CA SER A 10 9.99 0.29 5.84
C SER A 10 9.06 0.32 4.63
N LEU A 11 7.74 0.39 4.84
CA LEU A 11 6.81 0.49 3.73
C LEU A 11 6.97 1.79 2.94
N PHE A 12 7.13 2.91 3.61
CA PHE A 12 7.36 4.19 2.92
C PHE A 12 8.62 4.14 2.06
N GLY A 13 9.69 3.54 2.56
CA GLY A 13 10.91 3.31 1.78
C GLY A 13 10.70 2.40 0.57
N LEU A 14 9.90 1.35 0.71
CA LEU A 14 9.56 0.46 -0.40
C LEU A 14 8.70 1.16 -1.46
N LEU A 15 7.72 1.97 -1.07
CA LEU A 15 6.91 2.73 -2.01
C LEU A 15 7.73 3.79 -2.75
N LEU A 16 8.65 4.44 -2.06
CA LEU A 16 9.60 5.36 -2.68
C LEU A 16 10.48 4.63 -3.71
N TRP A 17 11.02 3.48 -3.36
CA TRP A 17 11.82 2.67 -4.28
C TRP A 17 10.99 2.18 -5.47
N GLN A 18 9.78 1.69 -5.23
CA GLN A 18 8.86 1.27 -6.29
C GLN A 18 8.57 2.40 -7.28
N SER A 19 8.33 3.62 -6.78
CA SER A 19 8.11 4.80 -7.62
C SER A 19 9.33 5.14 -8.49
N LYS A 20 10.52 5.00 -7.94
CA LYS A 20 11.77 5.21 -8.69
C LYS A 20 11.95 4.19 -9.82
N GLN A 21 11.57 2.95 -9.59
CA GLN A 21 11.58 1.93 -10.65
C GLN A 21 10.58 2.26 -11.75
N LEU A 22 9.38 2.72 -11.40
CA LEU A 22 8.38 3.17 -12.38
C LEU A 22 8.88 4.36 -13.22
N VAL A 23 9.51 5.35 -12.60
CA VAL A 23 10.10 6.50 -13.30
C VAL A 23 11.18 6.05 -14.31
N ARG A 24 11.95 5.02 -13.97
CA ARG A 24 12.98 4.46 -14.85
C ARG A 24 12.46 3.54 -15.95
N GLY A 25 11.17 3.25 -15.95
CA GLY A 25 10.57 2.28 -16.88
C GLY A 25 10.81 0.82 -16.52
N GLU A 26 11.24 0.55 -15.29
CA GLU A 26 11.52 -0.80 -14.78
C GLU A 26 10.25 -1.43 -14.18
N LEU A 27 9.26 -1.67 -15.03
CA LEU A 27 7.94 -2.14 -14.60
C LEU A 27 7.99 -3.51 -13.91
N TRP A 28 8.79 -4.45 -14.43
CA TRP A 28 8.95 -5.75 -13.79
C TRP A 28 9.49 -5.62 -12.36
N MET A 29 10.55 -4.83 -12.18
CA MET A 29 11.13 -4.59 -10.85
C MET A 29 10.13 -3.96 -9.90
N ALA A 30 9.37 -2.99 -10.38
CA ALA A 30 8.35 -2.31 -9.57
C ALA A 30 7.24 -3.27 -9.11
N LEU A 31 6.75 -4.13 -10.00
CA LEU A 31 5.62 -5.02 -9.70
C LEU A 31 6.04 -6.32 -9.03
N ALA A 32 7.06 -7.00 -9.54
CA ALA A 32 7.43 -8.34 -9.06
C ALA A 32 8.37 -8.26 -7.84
N THR A 33 9.46 -7.52 -7.93
CA THR A 33 10.47 -7.51 -6.87
C THR A 33 10.08 -6.62 -5.71
N VAL A 34 9.83 -5.35 -5.99
CA VAL A 34 9.46 -4.40 -4.93
C VAL A 34 8.02 -4.58 -4.51
N GLY A 35 7.12 -4.82 -5.47
CA GLY A 35 5.70 -5.02 -5.21
C GLY A 35 5.43 -6.18 -4.27
N HIS A 36 6.13 -7.28 -4.41
CA HIS A 36 6.01 -8.42 -3.48
C HIS A 36 6.35 -8.03 -2.03
N GLN A 37 7.43 -7.28 -1.83
CA GLN A 37 7.81 -6.79 -0.50
C GLN A 37 6.77 -5.81 0.07
N VAL A 38 6.20 -4.96 -0.78
CA VAL A 38 5.12 -4.05 -0.37
C VAL A 38 3.90 -4.82 0.11
N GLU A 39 3.49 -5.87 -0.61
CA GLU A 39 2.36 -6.72 -0.23
C GLU A 39 2.61 -7.45 1.09
N GLU A 40 3.80 -7.96 1.32
CA GLU A 40 4.17 -8.58 2.59
C GLU A 40 4.06 -7.60 3.76
N GLN A 41 4.55 -6.38 3.61
CA GLN A 41 4.45 -5.35 4.65
C GLN A 41 3.01 -4.89 4.87
N MET A 42 2.23 -4.78 3.81
CA MET A 42 0.80 -4.48 3.91
C MET A 42 0.07 -5.55 4.72
N LEU A 43 0.30 -6.81 4.44
CA LEU A 43 -0.34 -7.92 5.15
C LEU A 43 -0.06 -7.86 6.64
N VAL A 44 1.18 -7.62 7.04
CA VAL A 44 1.55 -7.48 8.46
C VAL A 44 0.77 -6.36 9.13
N MET A 45 0.66 -5.22 8.49
CA MET A 45 -0.10 -4.09 9.04
C MET A 45 -1.60 -4.40 9.16
N LEU A 46 -2.18 -5.07 8.18
CA LEU A 46 -3.58 -5.48 8.23
C LEU A 46 -3.84 -6.52 9.34
N GLN A 47 -2.90 -7.42 9.58
CA GLN A 47 -2.96 -8.36 10.70
C GLN A 47 -2.92 -7.61 12.05
N TRP A 48 -2.04 -6.63 12.20
CA TRP A 48 -1.98 -5.81 13.42
C TRP A 48 -3.25 -4.98 13.62
N HIS A 49 -3.81 -4.46 12.54
CA HIS A 49 -5.08 -3.73 12.60
C HIS A 49 -6.21 -4.63 13.09
N THR A 50 -6.31 -5.83 12.57
CA THR A 50 -7.31 -6.81 13.00
C THR A 50 -7.12 -7.20 14.46
N ALA A 51 -5.90 -7.46 14.91
CA ALA A 51 -5.59 -7.77 16.30
C ALA A 51 -5.92 -6.62 17.25
N ALA A 52 -5.75 -5.38 16.83
CA ALA A 52 -6.07 -4.20 17.62
C ALA A 52 -7.57 -3.93 17.70
N SER A 53 -8.34 -4.32 16.69
CA SER A 53 -9.79 -4.09 16.59
C SER A 53 -10.61 -5.20 17.25
N HIS A 54 -10.09 -6.41 17.36
CA HIS A 54 -10.75 -7.58 17.92
C HIS A 54 -9.97 -8.12 19.10
N GLN A 55 -10.66 -8.31 20.24
CA GLN A 55 -10.06 -8.92 21.44
C GLN A 55 -9.94 -10.45 21.32
N ASP A 56 -10.65 -11.06 20.39
CA ASP A 56 -10.61 -12.48 20.14
C ASP A 56 -9.47 -12.85 19.17
N ALA A 57 -8.80 -13.98 19.45
CA ALA A 57 -7.71 -14.49 18.64
C ALA A 57 -8.22 -14.95 17.27
N THR A 58 -8.31 -14.02 16.33
CA THR A 58 -8.57 -14.34 14.92
C THR A 58 -7.30 -14.87 14.30
N ASP A 59 -7.38 -16.05 13.68
CA ASP A 59 -6.25 -16.66 13.00
C ASP A 59 -5.99 -15.94 11.66
N THR A 60 -4.95 -15.10 11.64
CA THR A 60 -4.51 -14.36 10.45
C THR A 60 -3.18 -14.90 9.90
N TRP A 61 -2.74 -16.08 10.33
CA TRP A 61 -1.37 -16.58 10.20
C TRP A 61 -0.94 -17.02 8.80
N TYR A 62 -1.84 -17.42 7.94
CA TYR A 62 -1.48 -18.04 6.66
C TYR A 62 -1.54 -17.07 5.47
N GLY A 63 -0.53 -16.20 5.32
CA GLY A 63 -0.32 -15.45 4.08
C GLY A 63 -1.55 -14.75 3.52
N GLY A 64 -2.44 -14.26 4.37
CA GLY A 64 -3.69 -13.63 3.94
C GLY A 64 -4.86 -14.61 3.71
N ARG A 65 -4.71 -15.87 4.09
CA ARG A 65 -5.81 -16.83 4.00
C ARG A 65 -7.06 -16.31 4.72
N HIS A 66 -8.18 -16.37 4.05
CA HIS A 66 -9.46 -15.86 4.55
C HIS A 66 -9.48 -14.36 4.87
N ILE A 67 -8.61 -13.56 4.25
CA ILE A 67 -8.52 -12.12 4.52
C ILE A 67 -9.86 -11.41 4.37
N ALA A 68 -10.69 -11.81 3.40
CA ALA A 68 -12.02 -11.24 3.21
C ALA A 68 -12.97 -11.48 4.38
N GLN A 69 -12.68 -12.45 5.23
CA GLN A 69 -13.50 -12.78 6.40
C GLN A 69 -13.04 -12.07 7.67
N TRP A 70 -11.73 -11.92 7.88
CA TRP A 70 -11.19 -11.33 9.11
C TRP A 70 -10.86 -9.86 9.01
N LEU A 71 -10.65 -9.32 7.80
CA LEU A 71 -10.32 -7.90 7.61
C LEU A 71 -11.57 -7.02 7.78
N ASP A 72 -11.37 -5.83 8.38
CA ASP A 72 -12.40 -4.80 8.44
C ASP A 72 -13.02 -4.56 7.04
N PRO A 73 -14.36 -4.53 6.91
CA PRO A 73 -15.01 -4.40 5.61
C PRO A 73 -14.61 -3.15 4.81
N ARG A 74 -14.30 -2.05 5.49
CA ARG A 74 -13.85 -0.80 4.82
C ARG A 74 -12.48 -0.97 4.22
N LEU A 75 -11.57 -1.62 4.92
CA LEU A 75 -10.23 -1.93 4.42
C LEU A 75 -10.29 -2.99 3.32
N SER A 76 -11.13 -4.01 3.49
CA SER A 76 -11.36 -5.06 2.49
C SER A 76 -11.88 -4.48 1.17
N ALA A 77 -12.78 -3.50 1.21
CA ALA A 77 -13.30 -2.83 0.02
C ALA A 77 -12.23 -2.03 -0.74
N ALA A 78 -11.23 -1.50 -0.04
CA ALA A 78 -10.13 -0.76 -0.64
C ALA A 78 -9.02 -1.66 -1.19
N LEU A 79 -8.92 -2.89 -0.72
CA LEU A 79 -7.82 -3.80 -1.03
C LEU A 79 -7.65 -4.09 -2.53
N PRO A 80 -8.71 -4.32 -3.34
CA PRO A 80 -8.55 -4.58 -4.77
C PRO A 80 -7.88 -3.45 -5.55
N LYS A 81 -7.99 -2.21 -5.11
CA LYS A 81 -7.36 -1.06 -5.75
C LYS A 81 -5.83 -1.05 -5.61
N THR A 82 -5.28 -1.81 -4.69
CA THR A 82 -3.84 -1.93 -4.48
C THR A 82 -3.16 -2.88 -5.48
N TRP A 83 -3.94 -3.54 -6.32
CA TRP A 83 -3.47 -4.44 -7.37
C TRP A 83 -3.60 -3.80 -8.74
N SER A 84 -2.62 -4.01 -9.60
CA SER A 84 -2.66 -3.55 -10.99
C SER A 84 -2.42 -4.67 -11.97
N GLY A 85 -2.76 -4.43 -13.24
CA GLY A 85 -2.23 -5.20 -14.34
C GLY A 85 -0.78 -4.82 -14.66
N TYR A 86 -0.22 -5.43 -15.70
CA TYR A 86 1.15 -5.13 -16.15
C TYR A 86 1.15 -3.89 -17.06
N ASP A 87 0.95 -2.72 -16.45
CA ASP A 87 0.97 -1.43 -17.13
C ASP A 87 1.41 -0.31 -16.15
N VAL A 88 2.02 0.72 -16.69
CA VAL A 88 2.63 1.80 -15.90
C VAL A 88 1.58 2.62 -15.18
N ASP A 89 0.51 3.01 -15.88
CA ASP A 89 -0.54 3.85 -15.29
C ASP A 89 -1.26 3.12 -14.14
N GLY A 90 -1.62 1.87 -14.36
CA GLY A 90 -2.21 1.01 -13.33
C GLY A 90 -1.27 0.80 -12.14
N ALA A 91 0.03 0.64 -12.38
CA ALA A 91 1.03 0.49 -11.33
C ALA A 91 1.12 1.75 -10.44
N TRP A 92 1.08 2.95 -11.02
CA TRP A 92 1.02 4.20 -10.26
C TRP A 92 -0.26 4.33 -9.44
N GLU A 93 -1.40 4.03 -10.04
CA GLU A 93 -2.69 4.06 -9.33
C GLU A 93 -2.70 3.08 -8.15
N ALA A 94 -2.20 1.86 -8.35
CA ALA A 94 -2.09 0.85 -7.30
C ALA A 94 -1.14 1.26 -6.18
N LEU A 95 -0.01 1.89 -6.51
CA LEU A 95 0.95 2.40 -5.54
C LEU A 95 0.32 3.44 -4.61
N VAL A 96 -0.38 4.41 -5.18
CA VAL A 96 -1.08 5.44 -4.40
C VAL A 96 -2.20 4.84 -3.57
N ALA A 97 -2.98 3.92 -4.13
CA ALA A 97 -4.02 3.20 -3.39
C ALA A 97 -3.44 2.36 -2.23
N THR A 98 -2.27 1.78 -2.42
CA THR A 98 -1.53 1.06 -1.37
C THR A 98 -1.15 1.99 -0.23
N LEU A 99 -0.61 3.17 -0.54
CA LEU A 99 -0.29 4.16 0.48
C LEU A 99 -1.55 4.62 1.23
N ASP A 100 -2.65 4.85 0.52
CA ASP A 100 -3.92 5.26 1.12
C ASP A 100 -4.44 4.20 2.10
N LEU A 101 -4.49 2.95 1.70
CA LEU A 101 -4.96 1.85 2.55
C LEU A 101 -4.04 1.65 3.76
N PHE A 102 -2.74 1.61 3.52
CA PHE A 102 -1.76 1.41 4.58
C PHE A 102 -1.80 2.54 5.61
N SER A 103 -1.89 3.79 5.17
CA SER A 103 -1.93 4.94 6.07
C SER A 103 -3.16 4.92 6.97
N VAL A 104 -4.33 4.56 6.44
CA VAL A 104 -5.55 4.41 7.24
C VAL A 104 -5.39 3.32 8.30
N ALA A 105 -4.93 2.14 7.89
CA ALA A 105 -4.72 1.02 8.82
C ALA A 105 -3.65 1.34 9.88
N ALA A 106 -2.52 1.89 9.47
CA ALA A 106 -1.42 2.21 10.37
C ALA A 106 -1.77 3.33 11.37
N ARG A 107 -2.52 4.35 10.96
CA ARG A 107 -3.01 5.40 11.86
C ARG A 107 -3.94 4.83 12.93
N GLN A 108 -4.83 3.94 12.57
CA GLN A 108 -5.73 3.28 13.51
C GLN A 108 -4.97 2.38 14.48
N VAL A 109 -3.96 1.65 14.02
CA VAL A 109 -3.07 0.87 14.89
C VAL A 109 -2.26 1.79 15.82
N ALA A 110 -1.77 2.92 15.33
CA ALA A 110 -1.04 3.90 16.12
C ALA A 110 -1.90 4.45 17.27
N ASP A 111 -3.16 4.77 17.00
CA ASP A 111 -4.10 5.30 18.00
C ASP A 111 -4.35 4.31 19.15
N THR A 112 -4.33 3.00 18.87
CA THR A 112 -4.53 1.95 19.87
C THR A 112 -3.24 1.40 20.47
N GLY A 113 -2.14 1.46 19.72
CA GLY A 113 -0.89 0.77 20.01
C GLY A 113 0.20 1.64 20.65
N ARG A 114 -0.04 2.90 20.93
CA ARG A 114 0.91 3.84 21.58
C ARG A 114 2.20 4.08 20.81
N PHE A 115 2.20 4.01 19.50
CA PHE A 115 3.30 4.51 18.71
C PHE A 115 2.90 5.78 17.94
N HIS A 116 3.89 6.60 17.62
CA HIS A 116 3.66 7.84 16.88
C HIS A 116 3.66 7.57 15.38
N TYR A 117 2.56 7.89 14.71
CA TYR A 117 2.48 7.79 13.26
C TYR A 117 3.28 8.93 12.60
N PRO A 118 4.22 8.61 11.66
CA PRO A 118 5.06 9.63 11.03
C PRO A 118 4.31 10.37 9.91
N ALA A 119 3.39 11.26 10.29
CA ALA A 119 2.54 11.99 9.35
C ALA A 119 3.32 12.91 8.41
N ASP A 120 4.42 13.50 8.87
CA ASP A 120 5.27 14.35 8.05
C ASP A 120 6.01 13.55 6.96
N ASP A 121 6.47 12.36 7.28
CA ASP A 121 7.11 11.47 6.32
C ASP A 121 6.11 11.00 5.25
N GLU A 122 4.87 10.70 5.64
CA GLU A 122 3.80 10.40 4.68
C GLU A 122 3.53 11.58 3.74
N ARG A 123 3.43 12.79 4.29
CA ARG A 123 3.21 13.99 3.48
C ARG A 123 4.33 14.21 2.46
N GLN A 124 5.59 14.07 2.87
CA GLN A 124 6.74 14.19 1.98
C GLN A 124 6.73 13.12 0.88
N LEU A 125 6.36 11.88 1.22
CA LEU A 125 6.22 10.81 0.23
C LEU A 125 5.11 11.13 -0.77
N ARG A 126 3.95 11.61 -0.32
CA ARG A 126 2.85 11.99 -1.20
C ARG A 126 3.21 13.14 -2.14
N GLU A 127 3.95 14.14 -1.66
CA GLU A 127 4.48 15.22 -2.49
C GLU A 127 5.43 14.68 -3.57
N TRP A 128 6.36 13.81 -3.20
CA TRP A 128 7.24 13.14 -4.14
C TRP A 128 6.48 12.38 -5.22
N LEU A 129 5.49 11.58 -4.82
CA LEU A 129 4.70 10.78 -5.76
C LEU A 129 3.87 11.65 -6.71
N SER A 130 3.23 12.71 -6.20
CA SER A 130 2.41 13.60 -7.02
C SER A 130 3.22 14.36 -8.07
N GLU A 131 4.46 14.71 -7.77
CA GLU A 131 5.37 15.38 -8.71
C GLU A 131 5.84 14.46 -9.85
N ARG A 132 5.87 13.14 -9.62
CA ARG A 132 6.43 12.15 -10.54
C ARG A 132 5.40 11.27 -11.21
N GLN A 133 4.21 11.16 -10.65
CA GLN A 133 3.13 10.41 -11.29
C GLN A 133 2.77 11.09 -12.61
N PRO A 134 2.84 10.39 -13.75
CA PRO A 134 2.47 10.98 -15.03
C PRO A 134 0.98 11.27 -15.08
N GLU A 135 0.59 12.31 -15.82
CA GLU A 135 -0.81 12.53 -16.14
C GLU A 135 -1.36 11.31 -16.90
N ARG A 136 -2.59 10.92 -16.54
CA ARG A 136 -3.22 9.78 -17.17
C ARG A 136 -3.36 10.05 -18.67
N THR A 137 -2.72 9.22 -19.48
CA THR A 137 -2.91 9.27 -20.93
C THR A 137 -4.34 8.81 -21.21
N GLU A 138 -5.20 9.73 -21.65
CA GLU A 138 -6.53 9.33 -22.14
C GLU A 138 -6.35 8.28 -23.24
N PRO A 139 -7.11 7.18 -23.22
CA PRO A 139 -7.05 6.24 -24.32
C PRO A 139 -7.44 6.99 -25.58
N ARG A 140 -6.54 6.98 -26.59
CA ARG A 140 -6.87 7.51 -27.90
C ARG A 140 -8.20 6.91 -28.30
N ARG A 141 -9.22 7.76 -28.47
CA ARG A 141 -10.43 7.34 -29.18
C ARG A 141 -9.92 6.78 -30.49
N SER A 142 -10.15 5.48 -30.70
CA SER A 142 -9.94 4.90 -32.00
C SER A 142 -10.91 5.56 -32.93
N ASP A 143 -10.45 6.53 -33.71
CA ASP A 143 -11.14 6.98 -34.91
C ASP A 143 -11.13 5.77 -35.85
N THR A 144 -12.18 4.98 -35.73
CA THR A 144 -12.48 3.97 -36.74
C THR A 144 -13.18 4.74 -37.87
N PRO A 145 -12.64 4.74 -39.09
CA PRO A 145 -13.33 5.35 -40.23
C PRO A 145 -14.62 4.64 -40.57
#